data_fac919265491b06fc3dbb2cdba5830df
#
_entry.id   fac919265491b06fc3dbb2cdba5830df
#
_cell.length_a   1.000
_cell.length_b   1.000
_cell.length_c   1.000
_cell.angle_alpha   90.00
_cell.angle_beta   90.00
_cell.angle_gamma   90.00
#
_symmetry.space_group_name_H-M   'P 1'
#
loop_
_entity.id
_entity.type
_entity.pdbx_description
1 polymer ?
#
loop_
_entity_poly.entity_id
_entity_poly.type
_entity_poly.pdbx_seq_one_letter_code
_entity_poly.pdbx_strand_id
1 'polypeptide(L)'
;MTDWMRTNRKTEEKKMSMNKNIARLAVTAGLTAALSFGGVMAPVTMAFAAAGGAGSITISQVEGNENTTFKAYQIFKATVTDTNGVKTAQDITWASSSVGKKVITAIRNDWKAYNSLSDSEKLPAKPTPQEVADFITAHAGVCTAGSESTKGTRIATDSILYAVANAIRDEEPVKSDIVAGTAWTPETSNGSGYYLFVTNALSDSSKKDTGTSPIFAVVGGNAVTVTEKTSIPTVGKQVLASAPNDPTSATGWAGVIDSQIGQEVTYKLTGSVADNYATYDSYAYKFTDTLSSGLEYVDGSLKVYAVNNGAYTPINSGYDVTFPNESSRVLTVNFAVDKDNNKKGLKDIQGVDANTQIVVFYKAKLNKNAVTGNGNGEKKGNFNTVKLEYSNNPYVEGTGTSVEGSAGDFTFQLNINKVDQGTEKGLGGAVFTIKSNNKYVASKDGNGFVAGELVDVADNSDLPEYVKFASTDEGKIAVKGLDAGTYTVTEIKAPNDKYTVANPFTFTIEAKYKDNAAELEKITVSPSQNDERRSDVALGTLNNTPGDNTLTATDNTAANVQTGEVNITIGNTKQVGLPLTGLNGVTFTWIAGGAVLCIGVAHLIRSRKQAEESEQE
;
A
#
# COMPACT_ATOMS: atom_id res chain seq x y z
N MET A 1 -44.82 63.67 -6.81
CA MET A 1 -43.59 63.02 -6.24
C MET A 1 -43.86 62.29 -4.91
N THR A 2 -44.94 62.60 -4.24
CA THR A 2 -45.28 62.01 -2.93
C THR A 2 -46.06 60.67 -3.01
N ASP A 3 -46.75 60.38 -4.10
CA ASP A 3 -47.52 59.11 -4.24
C ASP A 3 -46.62 57.93 -4.72
N TRP A 4 -45.58 58.22 -5.50
CA TRP A 4 -44.63 57.17 -5.95
C TRP A 4 -43.78 56.64 -4.79
N MET A 5 -43.39 57.51 -3.83
CA MET A 5 -42.64 57.13 -2.63
C MET A 5 -43.51 56.32 -1.64
N ARG A 6 -44.81 56.61 -1.54
CA ARG A 6 -45.73 55.82 -0.69
C ARG A 6 -46.01 54.41 -1.25
N THR A 7 -46.08 54.26 -2.57
CA THR A 7 -46.28 52.96 -3.22
C THR A 7 -45.04 52.09 -3.14
N ASN A 8 -43.82 52.66 -3.31
CA ASN A 8 -42.58 51.94 -3.15
C ASN A 8 -42.31 51.50 -1.71
N ARG A 9 -42.64 52.37 -0.71
CA ARG A 9 -42.48 51.99 0.69
C ARG A 9 -43.41 50.85 1.11
N LYS A 10 -44.68 50.85 0.64
CA LYS A 10 -45.61 49.73 0.87
C LYS A 10 -45.21 48.45 0.14
N THR A 11 -44.51 48.55 -1.02
CA THR A 11 -44.00 47.40 -1.76
C THR A 11 -42.77 46.81 -1.11
N GLU A 12 -41.90 47.69 -0.55
CA GLU A 12 -40.72 47.28 0.21
C GLU A 12 -41.08 46.65 1.56
N GLU A 13 -42.06 47.25 2.28
CA GLU A 13 -42.58 46.68 3.53
C GLU A 13 -43.31 45.36 3.29
N LYS A 14 -44.01 45.20 2.16
CA LYS A 14 -44.65 43.94 1.77
C LYS A 14 -43.64 42.89 1.32
N LYS A 15 -42.56 43.29 0.63
CA LYS A 15 -41.43 42.40 0.31
C LYS A 15 -40.65 42.00 1.57
N MET A 16 -40.42 42.92 2.51
CA MET A 16 -39.79 42.64 3.78
C MET A 16 -40.64 41.76 4.69
N SER A 17 -41.98 41.96 4.72
CA SER A 17 -42.91 41.09 5.42
C SER A 17 -43.07 39.72 4.76
N MET A 18 -43.04 39.65 3.41
CA MET A 18 -43.06 38.40 2.67
C MET A 18 -41.74 37.63 2.83
N ASN A 19 -40.60 38.31 2.85
CA ASN A 19 -39.30 37.69 3.14
C ASN A 19 -39.18 37.21 4.59
N LYS A 20 -39.78 37.93 5.58
CA LYS A 20 -39.87 37.45 6.96
C LYS A 20 -40.76 36.21 7.10
N ASN A 21 -41.88 36.15 6.35
CA ASN A 21 -42.75 34.98 6.37
C ASN A 21 -42.19 33.80 5.55
N ILE A 22 -41.46 34.07 4.48
CA ILE A 22 -40.73 33.05 3.73
C ILE A 22 -39.50 32.57 4.56
N ALA A 23 -38.82 33.46 5.28
CA ALA A 23 -37.75 33.06 6.21
C ALA A 23 -38.32 32.23 7.39
N ARG A 24 -39.50 32.55 7.91
CA ARG A 24 -40.15 31.72 8.95
C ARG A 24 -40.64 30.36 8.42
N LEU A 25 -41.11 30.29 7.18
CA LEU A 25 -41.46 29.02 6.54
C LEU A 25 -40.21 28.21 6.15
N ALA A 26 -39.13 28.89 5.76
CA ALA A 26 -37.86 28.27 5.47
C ALA A 26 -37.13 27.81 6.73
N VAL A 27 -37.29 28.50 7.88
CA VAL A 27 -36.73 28.10 9.17
C VAL A 27 -37.38 26.82 9.70
N THR A 28 -38.69 26.64 9.52
CA THR A 28 -39.37 25.39 9.89
C THR A 28 -38.99 24.23 8.97
N ALA A 29 -38.81 24.49 7.68
CA ALA A 29 -38.29 23.50 6.72
C ALA A 29 -36.76 23.31 6.85
N GLY A 30 -36.00 24.36 7.22
CA GLY A 30 -34.56 24.36 7.40
C GLY A 30 -34.11 23.57 8.62
N LEU A 31 -34.86 23.62 9.75
CA LEU A 31 -34.54 22.79 10.91
C LEU A 31 -34.59 21.29 10.56
N THR A 32 -35.51 20.91 9.70
CA THR A 32 -35.66 19.52 9.26
C THR A 32 -34.56 19.08 8.30
N ALA A 33 -34.09 19.95 7.41
CA ALA A 33 -33.07 19.60 6.43
C ALA A 33 -31.65 19.70 7.02
N ALA A 34 -31.35 20.72 7.83
CA ALA A 34 -30.03 20.89 8.45
C ALA A 34 -29.78 19.90 9.58
N LEU A 35 -30.82 19.40 10.22
CA LEU A 35 -30.73 18.47 11.33
C LEU A 35 -30.68 16.98 10.90
N SER A 36 -31.12 16.68 9.67
CA SER A 36 -31.13 15.32 9.13
C SER A 36 -29.86 15.00 8.32
N PHE A 37 -29.24 16.01 7.70
CA PHE A 37 -28.12 15.80 6.78
C PHE A 37 -27.23 17.05 6.73
N GLY A 38 -25.98 16.89 7.01
CA GLY A 38 -24.98 17.83 6.55
C GLY A 38 -24.98 17.85 5.01
N GLY A 39 -25.43 18.93 4.46
CA GLY A 39 -25.49 19.41 3.11
C GLY A 39 -24.99 18.54 1.96
N VAL A 40 -25.80 18.35 1.04
CA VAL A 40 -25.81 18.59 -0.41
C VAL A 40 -27.23 18.23 -0.85
N MET A 41 -27.85 19.07 -1.63
CA MET A 41 -29.10 18.76 -2.32
C MET A 41 -28.85 17.72 -3.43
N ALA A 42 -28.57 16.48 -3.02
CA ALA A 42 -28.95 15.33 -3.82
C ALA A 42 -30.32 14.88 -3.29
N PRO A 43 -31.26 14.45 -4.12
CA PRO A 43 -32.47 13.84 -3.62
C PRO A 43 -32.05 12.59 -2.84
N VAL A 44 -31.99 12.73 -1.51
CA VAL A 44 -31.90 11.58 -0.65
C VAL A 44 -33.20 10.86 -0.85
N THR A 45 -33.19 9.75 -1.56
CA THR A 45 -34.26 8.77 -1.46
C THR A 45 -34.21 8.28 -0.02
N MET A 46 -34.93 8.97 0.86
CA MET A 46 -35.27 8.41 2.16
C MET A 46 -36.05 7.14 1.86
N ALA A 47 -35.46 5.99 2.14
CA ALA A 47 -36.19 4.75 2.16
C ALA A 47 -37.23 4.89 3.28
N PHE A 48 -38.45 5.21 2.91
CA PHE A 48 -39.57 5.21 3.83
C PHE A 48 -39.82 3.75 4.20
N ALA A 49 -39.44 3.37 5.41
CA ALA A 49 -39.92 2.13 5.99
C ALA A 49 -41.43 2.26 6.12
N ALA A 50 -42.14 1.21 5.76
CA ALA A 50 -43.60 1.13 5.82
C ALA A 50 -44.12 1.58 7.20
N ALA A 51 -45.25 2.30 7.18
CA ALA A 51 -45.96 2.79 8.35
C ALA A 51 -46.03 1.76 9.49
N GLY A 52 -45.44 2.06 10.65
CA GLY A 52 -45.55 1.17 11.79
C GLY A 52 -44.78 1.52 13.06
N GLY A 53 -43.74 2.32 13.02
CA GLY A 53 -42.95 2.66 14.20
C GLY A 53 -42.90 4.15 14.47
N ALA A 54 -43.77 4.64 15.34
CA ALA A 54 -43.82 6.06 15.70
C ALA A 54 -42.50 6.49 16.35
N GLY A 55 -41.71 7.34 15.66
CA GLY A 55 -40.60 8.05 16.25
C GLY A 55 -39.28 7.28 16.42
N SER A 56 -39.02 6.22 15.67
CA SER A 56 -37.75 5.51 15.75
C SER A 56 -36.67 6.12 14.87
N ILE A 57 -35.42 5.88 15.26
CA ILE A 57 -34.22 6.11 14.44
C ILE A 57 -33.42 4.82 14.31
N THR A 58 -32.92 4.57 13.10
CA THR A 58 -31.94 3.52 12.82
C THR A 58 -30.64 4.19 12.35
N ILE A 59 -29.53 3.92 13.02
CA ILE A 59 -28.21 4.37 12.58
C ILE A 59 -27.59 3.20 11.81
N SER A 60 -27.56 3.32 10.48
CA SER A 60 -26.97 2.31 9.60
C SER A 60 -25.46 2.36 9.69
N GLN A 61 -24.86 1.19 9.83
CA GLN A 61 -23.41 1.01 9.82
C GLN A 61 -22.84 1.12 8.41
N VAL A 62 -21.56 1.48 8.31
CA VAL A 62 -20.76 1.35 7.10
C VAL A 62 -20.01 0.02 7.10
N GLU A 63 -19.62 -0.47 5.94
CA GLU A 63 -18.82 -1.69 5.81
C GLU A 63 -17.54 -1.61 6.65
N GLY A 64 -17.26 -2.64 7.44
CA GLY A 64 -16.12 -2.73 8.34
C GLY A 64 -16.33 -2.09 9.72
N ASN A 65 -17.54 -1.60 10.01
CA ASN A 65 -17.90 -0.97 11.30
C ASN A 65 -19.08 -1.68 11.98
N GLU A 66 -19.12 -3.00 11.86
CA GLU A 66 -20.18 -3.85 12.41
C GLU A 66 -20.13 -3.85 13.94
N ASN A 67 -21.32 -3.95 14.57
CA ASN A 67 -21.52 -4.03 16.03
C ASN A 67 -21.13 -2.78 16.85
N THR A 68 -21.02 -1.62 16.20
CA THR A 68 -20.87 -0.34 16.90
C THR A 68 -22.11 -0.02 17.70
N THR A 69 -21.93 0.55 18.90
CA THR A 69 -23.04 1.08 19.70
C THR A 69 -22.92 2.59 19.87
N PHE A 70 -24.10 3.25 20.08
CA PHE A 70 -24.18 4.69 20.19
C PHE A 70 -24.81 5.12 21.51
N LYS A 71 -24.37 6.29 22.00
CA LYS A 71 -25.05 7.06 23.05
C LYS A 71 -25.98 8.07 22.41
N ALA A 72 -27.17 8.25 22.99
CA ALA A 72 -28.10 9.29 22.61
C ALA A 72 -28.21 10.35 23.72
N TYR A 73 -28.14 11.61 23.33
CA TYR A 73 -28.36 12.77 24.19
C TYR A 73 -29.51 13.60 23.62
N GLN A 74 -30.52 13.90 24.43
CA GLN A 74 -31.61 14.78 24.00
C GLN A 74 -31.24 16.23 24.25
N ILE A 75 -31.30 17.07 23.23
CA ILE A 75 -31.05 18.52 23.32
C ILE A 75 -32.35 19.26 23.58
N PHE A 76 -33.31 19.01 22.71
CA PHE A 76 -34.65 19.59 22.82
C PHE A 76 -35.73 18.51 22.85
N LYS A 77 -36.74 18.70 23.70
CA LYS A 77 -38.05 18.04 23.58
C LYS A 77 -38.91 18.85 22.62
N ALA A 78 -39.67 18.17 21.79
CA ALA A 78 -40.55 18.84 20.83
C ALA A 78 -41.70 17.92 20.42
N THR A 79 -42.84 18.53 20.05
CA THR A 79 -43.87 17.84 19.29
C THR A 79 -43.39 17.73 17.84
N VAL A 80 -43.17 16.50 17.34
CA VAL A 80 -42.71 16.26 15.99
C VAL A 80 -43.84 15.77 15.10
N THR A 81 -44.10 16.49 14.05
CA THR A 81 -45.03 16.10 12.97
C THR A 81 -44.24 15.80 11.71
N ASP A 82 -44.74 14.87 10.92
CA ASP A 82 -44.13 14.46 9.66
C ASP A 82 -45.15 14.61 8.53
N THR A 83 -44.85 15.48 7.59
CA THR A 83 -45.72 15.74 6.44
C THR A 83 -44.89 15.53 5.16
N ASN A 84 -45.23 14.50 4.40
CA ASN A 84 -44.53 14.14 3.16
C ASN A 84 -42.99 13.96 3.34
N GLY A 85 -42.57 13.37 4.45
CA GLY A 85 -41.15 13.13 4.76
C GLY A 85 -40.41 14.36 5.31
N VAL A 86 -41.10 15.48 5.52
CA VAL A 86 -40.53 16.68 6.17
C VAL A 86 -40.96 16.68 7.63
N LYS A 87 -40.00 16.53 8.52
CA LYS A 87 -40.22 16.61 9.97
C LYS A 87 -40.25 18.07 10.43
N THR A 88 -41.25 18.43 11.19
CA THR A 88 -41.42 19.75 11.81
C THR A 88 -41.47 19.58 13.32
N ALA A 89 -40.60 20.30 14.04
CA ALA A 89 -40.59 20.35 15.49
C ALA A 89 -41.31 21.61 15.98
N GLN A 90 -42.22 21.42 16.94
CA GLN A 90 -43.01 22.49 17.59
C GLN A 90 -42.96 22.33 19.11
N ASP A 91 -43.38 23.36 19.86
CA ASP A 91 -43.40 23.34 21.32
C ASP A 91 -42.03 23.01 21.92
N ILE A 92 -40.98 23.60 21.36
CA ILE A 92 -39.57 23.29 21.70
C ILE A 92 -39.28 23.71 23.13
N THR A 93 -38.81 22.73 23.92
CA THR A 93 -38.34 22.93 25.30
C THR A 93 -36.98 22.26 25.48
N TRP A 94 -36.24 22.67 26.49
CA TRP A 94 -34.97 22.00 26.83
C TRP A 94 -35.23 20.58 27.35
N ALA A 95 -34.36 19.66 26.97
CA ALA A 95 -34.34 18.31 27.55
C ALA A 95 -34.11 18.37 29.07
N SER A 96 -33.20 19.24 29.50
CA SER A 96 -32.96 19.61 30.89
C SER A 96 -32.41 21.04 31.00
N SER A 97 -32.47 21.62 32.20
CA SER A 97 -31.88 22.94 32.45
C SER A 97 -30.36 22.94 32.33
N SER A 98 -29.70 21.81 32.63
CA SER A 98 -28.26 21.62 32.47
C SER A 98 -27.85 21.67 30.99
N VAL A 99 -28.50 20.86 30.16
CA VAL A 99 -28.29 20.84 28.70
C VAL A 99 -28.49 22.25 28.11
N GLY A 100 -29.56 22.93 28.48
CA GLY A 100 -29.84 24.30 27.98
C GLY A 100 -28.70 25.28 28.30
N LYS A 101 -28.23 25.28 29.55
CA LYS A 101 -27.08 26.13 29.96
C LYS A 101 -25.82 25.81 29.18
N LYS A 102 -25.45 24.52 29.04
CA LYS A 102 -24.27 24.09 28.33
C LYS A 102 -24.34 24.46 26.84
N VAL A 103 -25.47 24.24 26.18
CA VAL A 103 -25.67 24.61 24.77
C VAL A 103 -25.49 26.10 24.55
N ILE A 104 -26.16 26.95 25.36
CA ILE A 104 -26.02 28.39 25.27
C ILE A 104 -24.58 28.86 25.50
N THR A 105 -23.90 28.27 26.50
CA THR A 105 -22.51 28.58 26.79
C THR A 105 -21.60 28.21 25.64
N ALA A 106 -21.77 26.99 25.07
CA ALA A 106 -21.00 26.54 23.91
C ALA A 106 -21.15 27.45 22.70
N ILE A 107 -22.39 27.85 22.41
CA ILE A 107 -22.64 28.76 21.29
C ILE A 107 -21.92 30.10 21.49
N ARG A 108 -21.93 30.64 22.70
CA ARG A 108 -21.37 31.98 22.98
C ARG A 108 -19.84 31.98 23.13
N ASN A 109 -19.29 30.93 23.71
CA ASN A 109 -17.89 30.89 24.13
C ASN A 109 -17.01 29.99 23.23
N ASP A 110 -17.56 28.88 22.75
CA ASP A 110 -16.78 27.85 22.09
C ASP A 110 -16.93 27.87 20.57
N TRP A 111 -18.07 28.38 20.05
CA TRP A 111 -18.22 28.61 18.63
C TRP A 111 -17.57 29.94 18.20
N LYS A 112 -16.40 29.85 17.58
CA LYS A 112 -15.55 31.00 17.26
C LYS A 112 -16.23 32.10 16.44
N ALA A 113 -17.12 31.71 15.50
CA ALA A 113 -17.80 32.67 14.64
C ALA A 113 -18.83 33.54 15.39
N TYR A 114 -19.26 33.15 16.61
CA TYR A 114 -20.24 33.93 17.39
C TYR A 114 -19.80 35.39 17.64
N ASN A 115 -18.51 35.59 17.94
CA ASN A 115 -17.97 36.92 18.22
C ASN A 115 -17.92 37.84 16.99
N SER A 116 -17.97 37.26 15.79
CA SER A 116 -17.99 38.01 14.51
C SER A 116 -19.41 38.45 14.08
N LEU A 117 -20.44 37.97 14.79
CA LEU A 117 -21.82 38.35 14.51
C LEU A 117 -22.10 39.79 14.99
N SER A 118 -22.97 40.51 14.27
CA SER A 118 -23.51 41.77 14.74
C SER A 118 -24.43 41.54 15.97
N ASP A 119 -24.64 42.57 16.79
CA ASP A 119 -25.45 42.43 18.00
C ASP A 119 -26.91 42.04 17.71
N SER A 120 -27.42 42.35 16.53
CA SER A 120 -28.75 41.95 16.08
C SER A 120 -28.86 40.51 15.64
N GLU A 121 -27.73 39.86 15.34
CA GLU A 121 -27.63 38.48 14.94
C GLU A 121 -27.32 37.54 16.13
N LYS A 122 -26.83 38.08 17.24
CA LYS A 122 -26.52 37.30 18.44
C LYS A 122 -27.76 36.81 19.19
N LEU A 123 -27.58 35.73 19.95
CA LEU A 123 -28.62 35.26 20.86
C LEU A 123 -28.97 36.32 21.92
N PRO A 124 -30.26 36.51 22.26
CA PRO A 124 -30.70 37.35 23.36
C PRO A 124 -30.00 36.97 24.68
N ALA A 125 -29.97 37.91 25.65
CA ALA A 125 -29.32 37.63 26.94
C ALA A 125 -29.93 36.40 27.67
N LYS A 126 -31.22 36.18 27.54
CA LYS A 126 -31.98 35.04 28.06
C LYS A 126 -32.82 34.40 26.94
N PRO A 127 -32.17 33.62 26.05
CA PRO A 127 -32.91 33.08 24.92
C PRO A 127 -33.83 31.95 25.35
N THR A 128 -34.98 31.86 24.71
CA THR A 128 -35.87 30.71 24.81
C THR A 128 -35.29 29.50 24.07
N PRO A 129 -35.76 28.27 24.39
CA PRO A 129 -35.34 27.08 23.63
C PRO A 129 -35.62 27.20 22.11
N GLN A 130 -36.75 27.81 21.73
CA GLN A 130 -37.10 28.06 20.34
C GLN A 130 -36.11 29.00 19.65
N GLU A 131 -35.72 30.10 20.29
CA GLU A 131 -34.75 31.05 19.73
C GLU A 131 -33.37 30.41 19.55
N VAL A 132 -32.96 29.50 20.47
CA VAL A 132 -31.72 28.76 20.32
C VAL A 132 -31.81 27.73 19.21
N ALA A 133 -32.91 27.02 19.06
CA ALA A 133 -33.13 26.08 17.96
C ALA A 133 -33.11 26.79 16.60
N ASP A 134 -33.77 27.95 16.50
CA ASP A 134 -33.79 28.80 15.31
C ASP A 134 -32.37 29.32 14.98
N PHE A 135 -31.63 29.71 16.02
CA PHE A 135 -30.25 30.18 15.90
C PHE A 135 -29.31 29.07 15.41
N ILE A 136 -29.38 27.88 16.00
CA ILE A 136 -28.59 26.71 15.56
C ILE A 136 -28.91 26.42 14.09
N THR A 137 -30.19 26.44 13.72
CA THR A 137 -30.62 26.17 12.34
C THR A 137 -30.06 27.19 11.35
N ALA A 138 -30.09 28.47 11.70
CA ALA A 138 -29.58 29.53 10.84
C ALA A 138 -28.05 29.48 10.64
N HIS A 139 -27.32 28.93 11.61
CA HIS A 139 -25.87 28.91 11.64
C HIS A 139 -25.27 27.50 11.61
N ALA A 140 -26.07 26.46 11.38
CA ALA A 140 -25.62 25.06 11.33
C ALA A 140 -24.64 24.78 10.20
N GLY A 141 -23.81 25.75 9.88
CA GLY A 141 -22.80 25.73 8.84
C GLY A 141 -22.23 24.35 8.59
N VAL A 142 -22.22 24.03 7.35
CA VAL A 142 -22.13 22.71 6.80
C VAL A 142 -20.72 22.16 6.87
N CYS A 143 -20.66 20.94 7.13
CA CYS A 143 -19.64 19.94 7.00
C CYS A 143 -18.88 19.98 5.68
N THR A 144 -17.63 19.70 5.71
CA THR A 144 -16.85 19.38 4.51
C THR A 144 -17.46 18.18 3.81
N ALA A 145 -18.00 18.38 2.62
CA ALA A 145 -18.31 17.27 1.73
C ALA A 145 -16.99 16.53 1.41
N GLY A 146 -16.93 15.24 1.67
CA GLY A 146 -15.86 14.42 1.14
C GLY A 146 -15.89 14.47 -0.39
N SER A 147 -14.73 14.40 -1.05
CA SER A 147 -14.61 14.46 -2.51
C SER A 147 -15.27 13.29 -3.26
N GLU A 148 -15.84 12.33 -2.56
CA GLU A 148 -16.51 11.16 -3.12
C GLU A 148 -17.93 11.04 -2.59
N SER A 149 -18.86 10.72 -3.47
CA SER A 149 -20.30 10.60 -3.19
C SER A 149 -20.69 9.58 -2.11
N THR A 150 -19.76 8.68 -1.75
CA THR A 150 -19.93 7.65 -0.72
C THR A 150 -19.46 8.09 0.67
N LYS A 151 -18.65 9.15 0.77
CA LYS A 151 -18.21 9.71 2.04
C LYS A 151 -19.27 10.67 2.55
N GLY A 152 -20.07 10.22 3.47
CA GLY A 152 -21.12 11.03 4.04
C GLY A 152 -20.62 12.36 4.61
N THR A 153 -21.53 13.31 4.77
CA THR A 153 -21.25 14.65 5.27
C THR A 153 -20.91 14.60 6.76
N ARG A 154 -19.80 15.21 7.15
CA ARG A 154 -19.34 15.30 8.56
C ARG A 154 -19.53 16.70 9.10
N ILE A 155 -19.63 16.81 10.41
CA ILE A 155 -19.74 18.10 11.07
C ILE A 155 -18.36 18.77 11.09
N ALA A 156 -18.27 20.00 10.58
CA ALA A 156 -17.06 20.80 10.63
C ALA A 156 -16.70 21.16 12.08
N THR A 157 -15.41 21.07 12.44
CA THR A 157 -14.94 21.31 13.82
C THR A 157 -15.07 22.75 14.29
N ASP A 158 -15.21 23.69 13.37
CA ASP A 158 -15.46 25.11 13.63
C ASP A 158 -16.97 25.47 13.59
N SER A 159 -17.84 24.47 13.40
CA SER A 159 -19.28 24.67 13.32
C SER A 159 -19.93 24.80 14.70
N ILE A 160 -21.09 25.47 14.73
CA ILE A 160 -21.94 25.54 15.93
C ILE A 160 -22.37 24.16 16.43
N LEU A 161 -22.63 23.21 15.51
CA LEU A 161 -23.01 21.84 15.86
C LEU A 161 -21.88 21.09 16.57
N TYR A 162 -20.64 21.32 16.17
CA TYR A 162 -19.50 20.72 16.85
C TYR A 162 -19.32 21.26 18.28
N ALA A 163 -19.45 22.58 18.46
CA ALA A 163 -19.42 23.20 19.78
C ALA A 163 -20.52 22.63 20.70
N VAL A 164 -21.74 22.48 20.17
CA VAL A 164 -22.88 21.88 20.90
C VAL A 164 -22.60 20.42 21.25
N ALA A 165 -22.11 19.61 20.31
CA ALA A 165 -21.79 18.20 20.56
C ALA A 165 -20.77 18.03 21.69
N ASN A 166 -19.70 18.84 21.67
CA ASN A 166 -18.66 18.79 22.71
C ASN A 166 -19.19 19.18 24.08
N ALA A 167 -20.08 20.16 24.15
CA ALA A 167 -20.64 20.64 25.43
C ALA A 167 -21.55 19.65 26.14
N ILE A 168 -22.25 18.78 25.36
CA ILE A 168 -23.28 17.90 25.96
C ILE A 168 -22.88 16.43 26.00
N ARG A 169 -21.78 16.01 25.34
CA ARG A 169 -21.33 14.61 25.34
C ARG A 169 -20.97 14.05 26.72
N ASP A 170 -20.67 14.93 27.69
CA ASP A 170 -20.36 14.58 29.05
C ASP A 170 -21.57 14.64 29.99
N GLU A 171 -22.78 14.93 29.46
CA GLU A 171 -24.03 14.78 30.20
C GLU A 171 -24.42 13.30 30.29
N GLU A 172 -25.38 12.98 31.17
CA GLU A 172 -25.95 11.65 31.25
C GLU A 172 -26.74 11.35 29.95
N PRO A 173 -26.38 10.31 29.18
CA PRO A 173 -27.12 9.97 27.98
C PRO A 173 -28.49 9.40 28.29
N VAL A 174 -29.47 9.70 27.48
CA VAL A 174 -30.84 9.12 27.61
C VAL A 174 -30.85 7.64 27.21
N LYS A 175 -29.81 7.18 26.48
CA LYS A 175 -29.57 5.79 26.14
C LYS A 175 -28.09 5.58 25.79
N SER A 176 -27.47 4.50 26.29
CA SER A 176 -26.03 4.23 26.10
C SER A 176 -25.68 3.15 25.08
N ASP A 177 -26.62 2.26 24.75
CA ASP A 177 -26.30 1.04 23.99
C ASP A 177 -27.23 0.85 22.80
N ILE A 178 -27.33 1.87 21.95
CA ILE A 178 -28.08 1.77 20.69
C ILE A 178 -27.21 1.01 19.69
N VAL A 179 -27.64 -0.19 19.30
CA VAL A 179 -26.89 -1.04 18.37
C VAL A 179 -27.07 -0.52 16.94
N ALA A 180 -25.96 -0.42 16.19
CA ALA A 180 -25.98 -0.07 14.77
C ALA A 180 -26.90 -0.99 13.97
N GLY A 181 -27.63 -0.44 13.00
CA GLY A 181 -28.60 -1.19 12.19
C GLY A 181 -29.90 -1.55 12.90
N THR A 182 -30.03 -1.29 14.21
CA THR A 182 -31.25 -1.58 14.98
C THR A 182 -32.05 -0.31 15.25
N ALA A 183 -33.37 -0.37 15.01
CA ALA A 183 -34.26 0.75 15.28
C ALA A 183 -34.37 1.01 16.79
N TRP A 184 -34.15 2.26 17.20
CA TRP A 184 -34.35 2.72 18.56
C TRP A 184 -35.46 3.76 18.62
N THR A 185 -36.36 3.63 19.59
CA THR A 185 -37.43 4.58 19.90
C THR A 185 -37.20 5.19 21.27
N PRO A 186 -37.19 6.51 21.43
CA PRO A 186 -37.09 7.15 22.74
C PRO A 186 -38.16 6.67 23.70
N GLU A 187 -37.80 6.49 24.98
CA GLU A 187 -38.76 6.20 26.03
C GLU A 187 -39.78 7.36 26.18
N THR A 188 -40.97 7.04 26.67
CA THR A 188 -42.08 8.02 26.80
C THR A 188 -41.69 9.24 27.66
N SER A 189 -40.79 9.07 28.63
CA SER A 189 -40.26 10.14 29.49
C SER A 189 -39.44 11.19 28.72
N ASN A 190 -38.75 10.76 27.67
CA ASN A 190 -37.93 11.63 26.83
C ASN A 190 -38.70 12.14 25.62
N GLY A 191 -39.50 11.28 24.99
CA GLY A 191 -40.39 11.64 23.88
C GLY A 191 -39.65 12.02 22.60
N SER A 192 -40.39 12.61 21.69
CA SER A 192 -39.86 13.15 20.43
C SER A 192 -39.05 14.44 20.66
N GLY A 193 -38.14 14.75 19.76
CA GLY A 193 -37.31 15.95 19.83
C GLY A 193 -36.05 15.88 19.00
N TYR A 194 -35.05 16.69 19.39
CA TYR A 194 -33.77 16.80 18.75
C TYR A 194 -32.69 16.13 19.56
N TYR A 195 -31.98 15.19 18.94
CA TYR A 195 -31.01 14.31 19.58
C TYR A 195 -29.65 14.42 18.93
N LEU A 196 -28.60 14.25 19.76
CA LEU A 196 -27.24 13.97 19.35
C LEU A 196 -26.95 12.49 19.59
N PHE A 197 -26.33 11.86 18.60
CA PHE A 197 -25.78 10.50 18.71
C PHE A 197 -24.27 10.54 18.51
N VAL A 198 -23.54 9.86 19.42
CA VAL A 198 -22.09 9.67 19.33
C VAL A 198 -21.76 8.21 19.58
N THR A 199 -20.64 7.73 19.07
CA THR A 199 -20.19 6.36 19.32
C THR A 199 -19.97 6.14 20.81
N ASN A 200 -20.55 5.07 21.36
CA ASN A 200 -20.37 4.64 22.76
C ASN A 200 -19.19 3.66 22.86
N ALA A 201 -19.27 2.54 22.15
CA ALA A 201 -18.25 1.53 22.15
C ALA A 201 -18.12 0.91 20.74
N LEU A 202 -16.90 0.56 20.40
CA LEU A 202 -16.56 -0.26 19.26
C LEU A 202 -16.42 -1.70 19.74
N SER A 203 -16.94 -2.65 18.96
CA SER A 203 -17.07 -4.04 19.41
C SER A 203 -15.75 -4.75 19.65
N ASP A 204 -14.70 -4.32 18.94
CA ASP A 204 -13.39 -4.97 19.00
C ASP A 204 -12.30 -3.99 18.53
N SER A 205 -11.39 -3.62 19.42
CA SER A 205 -10.26 -2.73 19.11
C SER A 205 -9.25 -3.34 18.13
N SER A 206 -9.31 -4.65 17.90
CA SER A 206 -8.47 -5.32 16.89
C SER A 206 -9.00 -5.23 15.47
N LYS A 207 -10.24 -4.73 15.29
CA LYS A 207 -10.91 -4.59 14.00
C LYS A 207 -10.81 -3.17 13.45
N LYS A 208 -11.30 -3.02 12.23
CA LYS A 208 -11.30 -1.77 11.45
C LYS A 208 -12.30 -0.72 11.94
N ASP A 209 -13.04 -1.02 13.02
CA ASP A 209 -14.11 -0.16 13.51
C ASP A 209 -13.59 1.25 13.86
N THR A 210 -14.36 2.27 13.57
CA THR A 210 -14.03 3.67 13.87
C THR A 210 -15.27 4.44 14.31
N GLY A 211 -15.08 5.44 15.20
CA GLY A 211 -16.16 6.26 15.73
C GLY A 211 -16.75 7.17 14.67
N THR A 212 -18.07 7.40 14.75
CA THR A 212 -18.77 8.33 13.86
C THR A 212 -18.49 9.79 14.22
N SER A 213 -18.54 10.69 13.24
CA SER A 213 -18.78 12.12 13.50
C SER A 213 -20.11 12.29 14.22
N PRO A 214 -20.30 13.32 15.08
CA PRO A 214 -21.57 13.55 15.73
C PRO A 214 -22.75 13.52 14.75
N ILE A 215 -23.80 12.77 15.09
CA ILE A 215 -25.02 12.68 14.30
C ILE A 215 -26.12 13.43 15.06
N PHE A 216 -26.69 14.43 14.41
CA PHE A 216 -27.86 15.15 14.93
C PHE A 216 -29.10 14.73 14.15
N ALA A 217 -30.20 14.42 14.85
CA ALA A 217 -31.43 14.02 14.22
C ALA A 217 -32.66 14.45 14.99
N VAL A 218 -33.74 14.76 14.26
CA VAL A 218 -35.10 14.90 14.81
C VAL A 218 -35.69 13.50 14.88
N VAL A 219 -35.97 13.02 16.09
CA VAL A 219 -36.64 11.74 16.35
C VAL A 219 -38.06 11.99 16.79
N GLY A 220 -39.03 11.36 16.13
CA GLY A 220 -40.46 11.56 16.30
C GLY A 220 -41.18 11.50 14.95
N GLY A 221 -42.51 11.35 14.95
CA GLY A 221 -43.26 11.11 13.71
C GLY A 221 -42.89 9.77 13.06
N ASN A 222 -42.63 9.77 11.76
CA ASN A 222 -42.18 8.55 11.06
C ASN A 222 -40.76 8.14 11.45
N ALA A 223 -40.47 6.86 11.25
CA ALA A 223 -39.12 6.33 11.42
C ALA A 223 -38.11 7.03 10.49
N VAL A 224 -36.87 7.22 10.98
CA VAL A 224 -35.76 7.79 10.20
C VAL A 224 -34.56 6.85 10.21
N THR A 225 -33.91 6.77 9.08
CA THR A 225 -32.62 6.06 8.97
C THR A 225 -31.53 7.07 8.63
N VAL A 226 -30.42 7.03 9.38
CA VAL A 226 -29.22 7.83 9.13
C VAL A 226 -28.03 6.90 9.00
N THR A 227 -27.05 7.26 8.19
CA THR A 227 -25.82 6.47 8.07
C THR A 227 -24.73 7.09 8.92
N GLU A 228 -24.00 6.27 9.66
CA GLU A 228 -22.83 6.75 10.41
C GLU A 228 -21.78 7.38 9.47
N LYS A 229 -21.04 8.35 9.99
CA LYS A 229 -20.09 9.17 9.24
C LYS A 229 -18.68 8.86 9.70
N THR A 230 -18.18 7.70 9.29
CA THR A 230 -16.85 7.19 9.66
C THR A 230 -15.88 7.27 8.51
N SER A 231 -14.59 7.17 8.83
CA SER A 231 -13.53 7.01 7.85
C SER A 231 -12.49 6.06 8.42
N ILE A 232 -12.26 4.98 7.73
CA ILE A 232 -11.29 3.95 8.09
C ILE A 232 -9.99 4.24 7.33
N PRO A 233 -8.89 4.57 8.03
CA PRO A 233 -7.58 4.74 7.40
C PRO A 233 -7.14 3.47 6.69
N THR A 234 -6.46 3.66 5.56
CA THR A 234 -5.89 2.59 4.74
C THR A 234 -4.38 2.65 4.73
N VAL A 235 -3.73 1.54 4.46
CA VAL A 235 -2.30 1.49 4.22
C VAL A 235 -1.99 0.77 2.91
N GLY A 236 -1.11 1.38 2.12
CA GLY A 236 -0.55 0.78 0.91
C GLY A 236 0.93 0.51 1.08
N LYS A 237 1.45 -0.48 0.35
CA LYS A 237 2.87 -0.80 0.29
C LYS A 237 3.30 -1.03 -1.14
N GLN A 238 4.44 -0.43 -1.50
CA GLN A 238 5.08 -0.58 -2.80
C GLN A 238 6.58 -0.75 -2.62
N VAL A 239 7.23 -1.29 -3.65
CA VAL A 239 8.66 -1.46 -3.72
C VAL A 239 9.20 -0.93 -5.05
N LEU A 240 10.44 -0.45 -5.05
CA LEU A 240 11.16 0.04 -6.21
C LEU A 240 12.47 -0.76 -6.33
N ALA A 241 12.75 -1.33 -7.50
CA ALA A 241 13.94 -2.15 -7.78
C ALA A 241 15.26 -1.36 -7.80
N SER A 242 15.28 -0.18 -7.17
CA SER A 242 16.46 0.68 -7.02
C SER A 242 16.44 1.41 -5.69
N ALA A 243 17.56 1.99 -5.30
CA ALA A 243 17.75 2.65 -4.02
C ALA A 243 18.22 4.12 -4.17
N PRO A 244 17.39 5.02 -4.72
CA PRO A 244 17.76 6.42 -4.90
C PRO A 244 17.99 7.12 -3.54
N ASN A 245 18.85 8.13 -3.54
CA ASN A 245 19.08 8.96 -2.35
C ASN A 245 17.85 9.79 -2.00
N ASP A 246 17.10 10.24 -3.01
CA ASP A 246 15.81 10.91 -2.84
C ASP A 246 14.71 10.08 -3.53
N PRO A 247 13.89 9.35 -2.74
CA PRO A 247 12.81 8.53 -3.28
C PRO A 247 11.53 9.34 -3.60
N THR A 248 11.44 10.62 -3.23
CA THR A 248 10.19 11.41 -3.39
C THR A 248 9.84 11.68 -4.84
N SER A 249 10.83 11.75 -5.73
CA SER A 249 10.68 11.93 -7.18
C SER A 249 10.77 10.64 -7.99
N ALA A 250 10.98 9.48 -7.32
CA ALA A 250 11.16 8.22 -8.01
C ALA A 250 9.86 7.70 -8.64
N THR A 251 10.00 7.07 -9.80
CA THR A 251 8.93 6.41 -10.57
C THR A 251 9.18 4.92 -10.69
N GLY A 252 8.19 4.14 -11.15
CA GLY A 252 8.34 2.69 -11.30
C GLY A 252 8.03 1.90 -10.02
N TRP A 253 7.29 2.48 -9.09
CA TRP A 253 6.80 1.79 -7.89
C TRP A 253 5.87 0.64 -8.26
N ALA A 254 6.13 -0.55 -7.72
CA ALA A 254 5.38 -1.77 -7.98
C ALA A 254 4.98 -2.48 -6.69
N GLY A 255 4.01 -3.38 -6.79
CA GLY A 255 3.69 -4.32 -5.70
C GLY A 255 4.63 -5.52 -5.64
N VAL A 256 5.34 -5.79 -6.75
CA VAL A 256 6.25 -6.93 -6.90
C VAL A 256 7.42 -6.52 -7.77
N ILE A 257 8.61 -6.97 -7.38
CA ILE A 257 9.85 -6.85 -8.15
C ILE A 257 10.64 -8.17 -8.08
N ASP A 258 11.70 -8.26 -8.84
CA ASP A 258 12.82 -9.18 -8.60
C ASP A 258 14.10 -8.38 -8.32
N SER A 259 15.01 -8.99 -7.58
CA SER A 259 16.30 -8.38 -7.29
C SER A 259 17.41 -9.41 -7.05
N GLN A 260 18.63 -8.98 -7.31
CA GLN A 260 19.85 -9.71 -6.98
C GLN A 260 20.06 -9.72 -5.46
N ILE A 261 20.53 -10.81 -4.91
CA ILE A 261 20.98 -10.85 -3.50
C ILE A 261 22.01 -9.72 -3.24
N GLY A 262 21.89 -9.02 -2.12
CA GLY A 262 22.73 -7.87 -1.77
C GLY A 262 22.34 -6.55 -2.44
N GLN A 263 21.49 -6.56 -3.47
CA GLN A 263 20.99 -5.34 -4.11
C GLN A 263 20.06 -4.57 -3.17
N GLU A 264 20.30 -3.27 -3.01
CA GLU A 264 19.40 -2.40 -2.26
C GLU A 264 18.16 -2.03 -3.10
N VAL A 265 16.99 -2.20 -2.51
CA VAL A 265 15.69 -1.79 -3.04
C VAL A 265 15.01 -0.83 -2.07
N THR A 266 14.07 -0.02 -2.54
CA THR A 266 13.37 0.96 -1.69
C THR A 266 11.92 0.55 -1.49
N TYR A 267 11.48 0.48 -0.24
CA TYR A 267 10.06 0.29 0.14
C TYR A 267 9.40 1.63 0.42
N LYS A 268 8.12 1.74 0.04
CA LYS A 268 7.25 2.87 0.31
C LYS A 268 5.98 2.39 1.01
N LEU A 269 5.73 2.90 2.21
CA LEU A 269 4.49 2.73 2.95
C LEU A 269 3.69 4.02 2.80
N THR A 270 2.40 3.92 2.52
CA THR A 270 1.51 5.08 2.39
C THR A 270 0.29 4.87 3.25
N GLY A 271 0.14 5.64 4.31
CA GLY A 271 -1.00 5.60 5.20
C GLY A 271 -1.91 6.81 5.00
N SER A 272 -3.22 6.60 4.87
CA SER A 272 -4.19 7.69 4.85
C SER A 272 -4.53 8.13 6.28
N VAL A 273 -4.94 9.38 6.43
CA VAL A 273 -5.48 9.93 7.68
C VAL A 273 -7.01 9.87 7.63
N ALA A 274 -7.65 9.61 8.77
CA ALA A 274 -9.11 9.56 8.83
C ALA A 274 -9.73 10.91 8.45
N ASP A 275 -10.81 10.88 7.67
CA ASP A 275 -11.51 12.12 7.25
C ASP A 275 -12.07 12.93 8.44
N ASN A 276 -12.38 12.26 9.56
CA ASN A 276 -12.80 12.90 10.81
C ASN A 276 -11.61 13.23 11.74
N TYR A 277 -10.38 13.21 11.26
CA TYR A 277 -9.16 13.50 12.02
C TYR A 277 -9.26 14.80 12.83
N ALA A 278 -9.90 15.83 12.28
CA ALA A 278 -10.06 17.10 12.96
C ALA A 278 -10.86 17.02 14.27
N THR A 279 -11.73 15.98 14.44
CA THR A 279 -12.53 15.79 15.65
C THR A 279 -11.75 15.18 16.82
N TYR A 280 -10.53 14.74 16.60
CA TYR A 280 -9.68 14.17 17.64
C TYR A 280 -8.82 15.24 18.30
N ASP A 281 -8.71 15.21 19.62
CA ASP A 281 -7.76 16.03 20.40
C ASP A 281 -6.34 15.46 20.35
N SER A 282 -6.23 14.12 20.31
CA SER A 282 -5.00 13.36 20.11
C SER A 282 -5.25 12.22 19.13
N TYR A 283 -4.23 11.82 18.37
CA TYR A 283 -4.40 10.79 17.34
C TYR A 283 -3.18 9.87 17.30
N ALA A 284 -3.33 8.68 17.89
CA ALA A 284 -2.33 7.62 17.74
C ALA A 284 -2.27 7.15 16.29
N TYR A 285 -1.05 6.94 15.76
CA TYR A 285 -0.85 6.52 14.39
C TYR A 285 0.46 5.75 14.26
N LYS A 286 0.40 4.49 13.88
CA LYS A 286 1.57 3.61 13.93
C LYS A 286 1.60 2.66 12.76
N PHE A 287 2.67 2.72 12.00
CA PHE A 287 3.02 1.67 11.04
C PHE A 287 3.70 0.52 11.76
N THR A 288 3.26 -0.70 11.48
CA THR A 288 3.92 -1.94 11.89
C THR A 288 4.23 -2.73 10.61
N ASP A 289 5.50 -2.80 10.27
CA ASP A 289 6.02 -3.38 9.04
C ASP A 289 6.83 -4.63 9.36
N THR A 290 6.51 -5.75 8.68
CA THR A 290 7.15 -7.05 8.96
C THR A 290 7.88 -7.55 7.73
N LEU A 291 9.20 -7.64 7.83
CA LEU A 291 10.09 -8.15 6.79
C LEU A 291 10.20 -9.67 6.89
N SER A 292 10.12 -10.39 5.76
CA SER A 292 10.46 -11.83 5.73
C SER A 292 11.92 -12.06 6.11
N SER A 293 12.27 -13.30 6.46
CA SER A 293 13.65 -13.67 6.83
C SER A 293 14.68 -13.42 5.73
N GLY A 294 14.24 -13.42 4.47
CA GLY A 294 15.07 -13.17 3.30
C GLY A 294 15.41 -11.69 3.06
N LEU A 295 14.77 -10.76 3.77
CA LEU A 295 15.01 -9.33 3.64
C LEU A 295 15.84 -8.81 4.82
N GLU A 296 16.71 -7.87 4.60
CA GLU A 296 17.54 -7.18 5.59
C GLU A 296 17.33 -5.67 5.45
N TYR A 297 16.98 -5.00 6.55
CA TYR A 297 16.84 -3.55 6.60
C TYR A 297 18.21 -2.86 6.43
N VAL A 298 18.26 -1.76 5.69
CA VAL A 298 19.48 -0.95 5.53
C VAL A 298 19.45 0.21 6.53
N ASP A 299 20.40 0.20 7.45
CA ASP A 299 20.49 1.18 8.52
C ASP A 299 20.58 2.63 8.00
N GLY A 300 19.93 3.55 8.71
CA GLY A 300 19.91 4.97 8.39
C GLY A 300 19.11 5.35 7.13
N SER A 301 18.40 4.40 6.52
CA SER A 301 17.65 4.62 5.27
C SER A 301 16.23 5.16 5.47
N LEU A 302 15.71 5.15 6.71
CA LEU A 302 14.33 5.56 7.02
C LEU A 302 14.13 7.07 6.78
N LYS A 303 13.06 7.40 6.07
CA LYS A 303 12.58 8.77 5.86
C LYS A 303 11.06 8.82 5.99
N VAL A 304 10.55 9.82 6.70
CA VAL A 304 9.10 10.00 6.95
C VAL A 304 8.64 11.34 6.40
N TYR A 305 7.48 11.36 5.75
CA TYR A 305 6.93 12.56 5.12
C TYR A 305 5.42 12.68 5.38
N ALA A 306 4.96 13.92 5.51
CA ALA A 306 3.56 14.29 5.27
C ALA A 306 3.41 14.70 3.81
N VAL A 307 2.42 14.14 3.12
CA VAL A 307 2.19 14.41 1.69
C VAL A 307 0.82 15.02 1.49
N ASN A 308 0.80 16.25 1.00
CA ASN A 308 -0.42 17.00 0.68
C ASN A 308 -0.39 17.40 -0.79
N ASN A 309 -1.39 17.00 -1.56
CA ASN A 309 -1.48 17.30 -3.00
C ASN A 309 -0.21 16.94 -3.80
N GLY A 310 0.44 15.83 -3.42
CA GLY A 310 1.69 15.37 -4.06
C GLY A 310 2.97 16.06 -3.57
N ALA A 311 2.88 17.07 -2.70
CA ALA A 311 4.05 17.73 -2.11
C ALA A 311 4.52 17.01 -0.85
N TYR A 312 5.79 16.62 -0.81
CA TYR A 312 6.42 15.91 0.30
C TYR A 312 7.03 16.90 1.30
N THR A 313 6.55 16.91 2.53
CA THR A 313 7.11 17.68 3.65
C THR A 313 7.76 16.69 4.63
N PRO A 314 9.09 16.78 4.90
CA PRO A 314 9.76 15.85 5.78
C PRO A 314 9.28 16.00 7.23
N ILE A 315 9.07 14.86 7.90
CA ILE A 315 8.79 14.77 9.34
C ILE A 315 10.06 14.23 10.01
N ASN A 316 10.80 15.08 10.70
CA ASN A 316 12.10 14.72 11.28
C ASN A 316 12.02 14.34 12.77
N SER A 317 10.88 14.53 13.41
CA SER A 317 10.64 14.25 14.84
C SER A 317 9.15 14.07 15.14
N GLY A 318 8.81 13.73 16.38
CA GLY A 318 7.42 13.53 16.80
C GLY A 318 6.94 12.09 16.65
N TYR A 319 7.84 11.15 16.37
CA TYR A 319 7.58 9.71 16.33
C TYR A 319 8.75 8.92 16.90
N ASP A 320 8.47 7.73 17.39
CA ASP A 320 9.44 6.75 17.85
C ASP A 320 9.61 5.65 16.80
N VAL A 321 10.84 5.10 16.65
CA VAL A 321 11.14 4.03 15.70
C VAL A 321 11.69 2.82 16.43
N THR A 322 11.15 1.64 16.09
CA THR A 322 11.81 0.36 16.40
C THR A 322 12.33 -0.23 15.11
N PHE A 323 13.62 -0.48 15.05
CA PHE A 323 14.24 -1.07 13.86
C PHE A 323 14.18 -2.60 13.91
N PRO A 324 14.02 -3.26 12.75
CA PRO A 324 14.04 -4.72 12.68
C PRO A 324 15.42 -5.26 13.03
N ASN A 325 15.45 -6.42 13.65
CA ASN A 325 16.66 -7.19 13.95
C ASN A 325 16.45 -8.66 13.59
N GLU A 326 17.44 -9.50 13.77
CA GLU A 326 17.39 -10.93 13.39
C GLU A 326 16.23 -11.69 14.04
N SER A 327 15.82 -11.31 15.26
CA SER A 327 14.74 -11.99 16.01
C SER A 327 13.38 -11.36 15.77
N SER A 328 13.28 -10.03 15.69
CA SER A 328 12.01 -9.32 15.65
C SER A 328 11.50 -9.10 14.23
N ARG A 329 12.35 -8.89 13.24
CA ARG A 329 11.96 -8.64 11.84
C ARG A 329 10.93 -7.51 11.63
N VAL A 330 10.63 -6.70 12.65
CA VAL A 330 9.56 -5.70 12.65
C VAL A 330 10.15 -4.29 12.72
N LEU A 331 9.79 -3.47 11.73
CA LEU A 331 9.97 -2.02 11.73
C LEU A 331 8.69 -1.36 12.24
N THR A 332 8.79 -0.48 13.25
CA THR A 332 7.66 0.37 13.62
C THR A 332 8.02 1.85 13.46
N VAL A 333 7.05 2.64 12.98
CA VAL A 333 7.08 4.10 13.02
C VAL A 333 5.83 4.53 13.79
N ASN A 334 6.01 5.05 15.01
CA ASN A 334 4.95 5.22 16.00
C ASN A 334 4.80 6.68 16.42
N PHE A 335 3.73 7.33 15.99
CA PHE A 335 3.27 8.62 16.50
C PHE A 335 2.40 8.35 17.74
N ALA A 336 3.07 8.14 18.86
CA ALA A 336 2.41 7.72 20.11
C ALA A 336 1.65 8.86 20.77
N VAL A 337 0.48 8.53 21.35
CA VAL A 337 -0.23 9.39 22.30
C VAL A 337 0.27 9.06 23.70
N ASP A 338 0.68 10.08 24.45
CA ASP A 338 1.15 9.96 25.83
C ASP A 338 0.67 11.19 26.60
N LYS A 339 -0.37 11.03 27.40
CA LYS A 339 -1.01 12.13 28.14
C LYS A 339 -0.11 12.67 29.25
N ASP A 340 0.70 11.81 29.88
CA ASP A 340 1.59 12.21 30.97
C ASP A 340 2.71 13.13 30.46
N ASN A 341 3.14 12.93 29.21
CA ASN A 341 4.15 13.73 28.54
C ASN A 341 3.57 14.74 27.51
N ASN A 342 2.24 14.95 27.52
CA ASN A 342 1.52 15.84 26.61
C ASN A 342 1.80 15.56 25.12
N LYS A 343 2.04 14.30 24.74
CA LYS A 343 2.16 13.88 23.35
C LYS A 343 0.77 13.58 22.80
N LYS A 344 0.43 14.20 21.69
CA LYS A 344 -0.87 14.05 21.01
C LYS A 344 -0.79 13.15 19.76
N GLY A 345 0.33 12.48 19.57
CA GLY A 345 0.57 11.62 18.43
C GLY A 345 0.67 12.39 17.13
N LEU A 346 -0.04 11.96 16.08
CA LEU A 346 -0.01 12.62 14.78
C LEU A 346 -0.50 14.09 14.84
N LYS A 347 -1.26 14.49 15.88
CA LYS A 347 -1.70 15.87 16.11
C LYS A 347 -0.56 16.84 16.43
N ASP A 348 0.59 16.35 16.86
CA ASP A 348 1.77 17.18 17.10
C ASP A 348 2.52 17.54 15.80
N ILE A 349 2.17 16.88 14.68
CA ILE A 349 2.78 17.12 13.38
C ILE A 349 2.06 18.26 12.66
N GLN A 350 2.78 19.36 12.43
CA GLN A 350 2.22 20.53 11.78
C GLN A 350 1.85 20.24 10.31
N GLY A 351 0.70 20.75 9.88
CA GLY A 351 0.24 20.64 8.48
C GLY A 351 -0.40 19.31 8.13
N VAL A 352 -0.65 18.44 9.11
CA VAL A 352 -1.42 17.20 8.91
C VAL A 352 -2.92 17.48 9.05
N ASP A 353 -3.67 17.07 8.06
CA ASP A 353 -5.14 17.12 8.02
C ASP A 353 -5.72 15.81 7.42
N ALA A 354 -7.02 15.79 7.19
CA ALA A 354 -7.72 14.63 6.63
C ALA A 354 -7.33 14.27 5.18
N ASN A 355 -6.69 15.19 4.45
CA ASN A 355 -6.24 14.95 3.07
C ASN A 355 -4.76 14.52 3.02
N THR A 356 -4.08 14.56 4.16
CA THR A 356 -2.66 14.21 4.26
C THR A 356 -2.48 12.71 4.16
N GLN A 357 -1.45 12.28 3.43
CA GLN A 357 -0.90 10.93 3.51
C GLN A 357 0.41 10.96 4.31
N ILE A 358 0.59 10.01 5.20
CA ILE A 358 1.87 9.79 5.86
C ILE A 358 2.63 8.74 5.07
N VAL A 359 3.79 9.11 4.56
CA VAL A 359 4.62 8.25 3.72
C VAL A 359 5.93 7.94 4.41
N VAL A 360 6.25 6.66 4.47
CA VAL A 360 7.52 6.15 5.01
C VAL A 360 8.30 5.48 3.89
N PHE A 361 9.54 5.90 3.69
CA PHE A 361 10.50 5.23 2.83
C PHE A 361 11.59 4.59 3.66
N TYR A 362 12.05 3.43 3.26
CA TYR A 362 13.26 2.81 3.77
C TYR A 362 13.83 1.85 2.73
N LYS A 363 15.11 1.48 2.89
CA LYS A 363 15.78 0.53 2.01
C LYS A 363 15.89 -0.84 2.69
N ALA A 364 15.84 -1.88 1.88
CA ALA A 364 16.17 -3.24 2.29
C ALA A 364 16.92 -3.94 1.14
N LYS A 365 17.52 -5.10 1.43
CA LYS A 365 18.20 -5.95 0.46
C LYS A 365 17.90 -7.42 0.75
N LEU A 366 17.96 -8.26 -0.25
CA LEU A 366 17.91 -9.70 -0.07
C LEU A 366 19.18 -10.20 0.60
N ASN A 367 19.04 -11.12 1.56
CA ASN A 367 20.13 -11.77 2.28
C ASN A 367 20.22 -13.28 1.95
N LYS A 368 21.17 -13.99 2.54
CA LYS A 368 21.37 -15.44 2.32
C LYS A 368 20.17 -16.34 2.64
N ASN A 369 19.20 -15.87 3.43
CA ASN A 369 17.97 -16.60 3.75
C ASN A 369 16.84 -16.34 2.73
N ALA A 370 17.12 -15.60 1.65
CA ALA A 370 16.14 -15.31 0.61
C ALA A 370 15.55 -16.60 0.03
N VAL A 371 14.23 -16.61 -0.16
CA VAL A 371 13.49 -17.67 -0.81
C VAL A 371 13.57 -17.44 -2.31
N THR A 372 13.94 -18.48 -3.08
CA THR A 372 13.92 -18.44 -4.55
C THR A 372 12.53 -18.85 -5.08
N GLY A 373 12.08 -18.21 -6.14
CA GLY A 373 10.76 -18.47 -6.72
C GLY A 373 9.61 -18.16 -5.75
N ASN A 374 8.49 -18.85 -5.93
CA ASN A 374 7.32 -18.70 -5.07
C ASN A 374 7.54 -19.22 -3.65
N GLY A 375 8.41 -20.22 -3.45
CA GLY A 375 8.59 -20.87 -2.16
C GLY A 375 7.33 -21.62 -1.70
N ASN A 376 7.39 -22.25 -0.53
CA ASN A 376 6.32 -23.11 0.00
C ASN A 376 5.40 -22.41 1.02
N GLY A 377 5.64 -21.13 1.33
CA GLY A 377 4.83 -20.36 2.28
C GLY A 377 3.45 -19.96 1.72
N GLU A 378 2.56 -19.51 2.61
CA GLU A 378 1.30 -18.89 2.22
C GLU A 378 1.54 -17.63 1.39
N LYS A 379 2.50 -16.80 1.83
CA LYS A 379 3.01 -15.65 1.07
C LYS A 379 4.17 -16.09 0.20
N LYS A 380 4.20 -15.60 -1.04
CA LYS A 380 5.15 -16.04 -2.07
C LYS A 380 6.37 -15.14 -2.14
N GLY A 381 7.54 -15.72 -2.43
CA GLY A 381 8.81 -14.99 -2.51
C GLY A 381 9.26 -14.41 -1.16
N ASN A 382 10.01 -13.30 -1.20
CA ASN A 382 10.47 -12.58 -0.02
C ASN A 382 9.50 -11.46 0.30
N PHE A 383 8.56 -11.74 1.16
CA PHE A 383 7.40 -10.92 1.42
C PHE A 383 7.68 -9.85 2.48
N ASN A 384 7.08 -8.68 2.29
CA ASN A 384 7.13 -7.56 3.22
C ASN A 384 5.73 -6.99 3.40
N THR A 385 5.23 -6.92 4.64
CA THR A 385 3.85 -6.56 4.94
C THR A 385 3.78 -5.40 5.93
N VAL A 386 2.74 -4.58 5.82
CA VAL A 386 2.50 -3.45 6.71
C VAL A 386 1.06 -3.42 7.19
N LYS A 387 0.88 -3.06 8.47
CA LYS A 387 -0.40 -2.68 9.06
C LYS A 387 -0.31 -1.28 9.63
N LEU A 388 -1.43 -0.58 9.62
CA LEU A 388 -1.58 0.73 10.23
C LEU A 388 -2.52 0.62 11.42
N GLU A 389 -2.04 1.01 12.61
CA GLU A 389 -2.83 1.20 13.81
C GLU A 389 -3.15 2.70 13.94
N TYR A 390 -4.39 3.06 14.26
CA TYR A 390 -4.85 4.44 14.32
C TYR A 390 -5.91 4.63 15.41
N SER A 391 -6.03 5.86 15.97
CA SER A 391 -7.14 6.19 16.86
C SER A 391 -8.47 6.04 16.14
N ASN A 392 -9.40 5.30 16.72
CA ASN A 392 -10.64 4.89 16.07
C ASN A 392 -11.92 5.50 16.68
N ASN A 393 -11.80 6.21 17.80
CA ASN A 393 -12.93 6.88 18.44
C ASN A 393 -12.50 8.25 19.01
N PRO A 394 -13.11 9.38 18.57
CA PRO A 394 -12.75 10.70 19.06
C PRO A 394 -13.22 10.98 20.49
N TYR A 395 -14.08 10.13 21.07
CA TYR A 395 -14.71 10.36 22.37
C TYR A 395 -14.20 9.44 23.48
N VAL A 396 -13.59 8.32 23.10
CA VAL A 396 -13.06 7.30 24.01
C VAL A 396 -11.71 6.82 23.46
N GLU A 397 -10.77 6.53 24.34
CA GLU A 397 -9.49 5.93 23.94
C GLU A 397 -9.71 4.56 23.31
N GLY A 398 -9.04 4.34 22.20
CA GLY A 398 -9.06 3.09 21.45
C GLY A 398 -8.35 3.22 20.12
N THR A 399 -7.92 2.08 19.60
CA THR A 399 -7.27 1.99 18.30
C THR A 399 -7.94 0.96 17.41
N GLY A 400 -7.93 1.21 16.10
CA GLY A 400 -8.30 0.27 15.05
C GLY A 400 -7.07 -0.11 14.23
N THR A 401 -7.20 -1.15 13.43
CA THR A 401 -6.12 -1.63 12.55
C THR A 401 -6.61 -1.73 11.12
N SER A 402 -5.82 -1.25 10.16
CA SER A 402 -6.12 -1.32 8.73
C SER A 402 -6.05 -2.74 8.17
N VAL A 403 -6.57 -2.94 6.96
CA VAL A 403 -6.21 -4.09 6.13
C VAL A 403 -4.70 -4.07 5.87
N GLU A 404 -4.09 -5.24 5.78
CA GLU A 404 -2.65 -5.37 5.52
C GLU A 404 -2.31 -4.92 4.09
N GLY A 405 -1.29 -4.08 3.94
CA GLY A 405 -0.61 -3.80 2.69
C GLY A 405 0.61 -4.71 2.52
N SER A 406 0.98 -5.02 1.30
CA SER A 406 2.09 -5.95 1.05
C SER A 406 2.86 -5.63 -0.24
N ALA A 407 4.13 -6.02 -0.27
CA ALA A 407 4.98 -6.04 -1.46
C ALA A 407 5.89 -7.27 -1.45
N GLY A 408 6.24 -7.79 -2.61
CA GLY A 408 7.08 -8.98 -2.78
C GLY A 408 8.35 -8.69 -3.55
N ASP A 409 9.45 -9.35 -3.17
CA ASP A 409 10.73 -9.34 -3.88
C ASP A 409 11.13 -10.79 -4.19
N PHE A 410 11.40 -11.07 -5.47
CA PHE A 410 11.71 -12.40 -5.95
C PHE A 410 13.18 -12.51 -6.36
N THR A 411 13.69 -13.71 -6.32
CA THR A 411 15.05 -14.04 -6.78
C THR A 411 15.09 -15.48 -7.28
N PHE A 412 16.09 -15.82 -8.06
CA PHE A 412 16.16 -17.09 -8.78
C PHE A 412 17.43 -17.87 -8.41
N GLN A 413 17.42 -19.18 -8.72
CA GLN A 413 18.56 -20.07 -8.58
C GLN A 413 18.94 -20.62 -9.94
N LEU A 414 20.19 -20.45 -10.35
CA LEU A 414 20.75 -21.11 -11.52
C LEU A 414 21.37 -22.45 -11.12
N ASN A 415 20.95 -23.52 -11.78
CA ASN A 415 21.56 -24.85 -11.71
C ASN A 415 22.28 -25.13 -13.03
N ILE A 416 23.58 -25.37 -12.96
CA ILE A 416 24.39 -25.80 -14.11
C ILE A 416 24.73 -27.29 -13.94
N ASN A 417 24.40 -28.09 -14.96
CA ASN A 417 24.79 -29.47 -15.06
C ASN A 417 25.96 -29.58 -16.05
N LYS A 418 27.12 -29.92 -15.56
CA LYS A 418 28.31 -30.16 -16.37
C LYS A 418 28.41 -31.62 -16.73
N VAL A 419 28.41 -31.94 -18.03
CA VAL A 419 28.38 -33.32 -18.51
C VAL A 419 29.41 -33.60 -19.62
N ASP A 420 29.76 -34.88 -19.81
CA ASP A 420 30.36 -35.39 -21.03
C ASP A 420 29.31 -35.42 -22.13
N GLN A 421 29.55 -34.72 -23.25
CA GLN A 421 28.55 -34.53 -24.32
C GLN A 421 28.11 -35.84 -24.98
N GLY A 422 29.01 -36.83 -25.06
CA GLY A 422 28.71 -38.11 -25.71
C GLY A 422 28.04 -39.14 -24.80
N THR A 423 28.20 -39.03 -23.46
CA THR A 423 27.65 -40.01 -22.49
C THR A 423 26.65 -39.42 -21.52
N GLU A 424 26.51 -38.10 -21.54
CA GLU A 424 25.66 -37.31 -20.64
C GLU A 424 25.97 -37.51 -19.13
N LYS A 425 27.10 -38.11 -18.81
CA LYS A 425 27.53 -38.30 -17.41
C LYS A 425 28.09 -37.03 -16.82
N GLY A 426 27.79 -36.78 -15.56
CA GLY A 426 28.34 -35.65 -14.81
C GLY A 426 29.86 -35.61 -14.81
N LEU A 427 30.43 -34.40 -14.90
CA LEU A 427 31.85 -34.13 -14.89
C LEU A 427 32.20 -33.19 -13.75
N GLY A 428 32.99 -33.70 -12.78
CA GLY A 428 33.52 -32.90 -11.67
C GLY A 428 34.80 -32.16 -12.03
N GLY A 429 35.06 -31.04 -11.34
CA GLY A 429 36.30 -30.28 -11.44
C GLY A 429 36.39 -29.28 -12.60
N ALA A 430 35.35 -29.12 -13.39
CA ALA A 430 35.21 -27.98 -14.29
C ALA A 430 35.00 -26.69 -13.50
N VAL A 431 35.62 -25.58 -13.94
CA VAL A 431 35.51 -24.29 -13.24
C VAL A 431 34.89 -23.25 -14.16
N PHE A 432 33.91 -22.55 -13.63
CA PHE A 432 33.13 -21.53 -14.33
C PHE A 432 33.22 -20.18 -13.65
N THR A 433 32.95 -19.13 -14.41
CA THR A 433 32.57 -17.82 -13.94
C THR A 433 31.21 -17.44 -14.52
N ILE A 434 30.46 -16.62 -13.80
CA ILE A 434 29.14 -16.13 -14.20
C ILE A 434 29.15 -14.60 -14.12
N LYS A 435 28.73 -13.94 -15.18
CA LYS A 435 28.64 -12.47 -15.26
C LYS A 435 27.25 -12.00 -15.59
N SER A 436 26.86 -10.85 -15.02
CA SER A 436 25.74 -10.00 -15.44
C SER A 436 26.17 -8.55 -15.34
N ASN A 437 25.76 -7.71 -16.32
CA ASN A 437 26.08 -6.26 -16.34
C ASN A 437 27.57 -5.94 -16.09
N ASN A 438 28.47 -6.71 -16.68
CA ASN A 438 29.94 -6.60 -16.51
C ASN A 438 30.46 -6.88 -15.09
N LYS A 439 29.63 -7.38 -14.17
CA LYS A 439 30.01 -7.81 -12.83
C LYS A 439 30.02 -9.33 -12.73
N TYR A 440 30.86 -9.85 -11.85
CA TYR A 440 30.89 -11.27 -11.55
C TYR A 440 29.91 -11.62 -10.44
N VAL A 441 29.27 -12.78 -10.54
CA VAL A 441 28.53 -13.38 -9.44
C VAL A 441 29.48 -13.98 -8.43
N ALA A 442 29.33 -13.68 -7.14
CA ALA A 442 30.13 -14.26 -6.08
C ALA A 442 29.73 -15.73 -5.83
N SER A 443 30.72 -16.63 -5.73
CA SER A 443 30.50 -18.06 -5.48
C SER A 443 30.46 -18.43 -3.99
N LYS A 444 30.91 -17.54 -3.13
CA LYS A 444 30.99 -17.72 -1.66
C LYS A 444 31.01 -16.38 -0.95
N ASP A 445 30.63 -16.38 0.33
CA ASP A 445 30.72 -15.22 1.21
C ASP A 445 32.17 -14.75 1.40
N GLY A 446 32.37 -13.45 1.53
CA GLY A 446 33.66 -12.86 1.84
C GLY A 446 33.75 -11.37 1.49
N ASN A 447 34.73 -10.66 2.06
CA ASN A 447 35.03 -9.26 1.75
C ASN A 447 33.81 -8.29 1.77
N GLY A 448 32.80 -8.56 2.62
CA GLY A 448 31.60 -7.72 2.74
C GLY A 448 30.48 -8.06 1.77
N PHE A 449 30.59 -9.11 0.98
CA PHE A 449 29.53 -9.63 0.10
C PHE A 449 29.13 -11.06 0.45
N VAL A 450 28.01 -11.52 -0.07
CA VAL A 450 27.48 -12.87 0.10
C VAL A 450 27.46 -13.63 -1.23
N ALA A 451 27.42 -14.96 -1.16
CA ALA A 451 27.29 -15.80 -2.35
C ALA A 451 26.01 -15.40 -3.13
N GLY A 452 26.14 -15.28 -4.45
CA GLY A 452 25.09 -14.82 -5.35
C GLY A 452 25.12 -13.31 -5.65
N GLU A 453 25.83 -12.50 -4.88
CA GLU A 453 25.92 -11.05 -5.09
C GLU A 453 26.78 -10.70 -6.32
N LEU A 454 26.46 -9.59 -6.99
CA LEU A 454 27.25 -9.05 -8.09
C LEU A 454 28.41 -8.21 -7.57
N VAL A 455 29.64 -8.62 -7.89
CA VAL A 455 30.86 -7.98 -7.43
C VAL A 455 31.69 -7.44 -8.60
N ASP A 456 32.33 -6.29 -8.38
CA ASP A 456 33.25 -5.70 -9.35
C ASP A 456 34.62 -6.34 -9.22
N VAL A 457 35.05 -7.06 -10.27
CA VAL A 457 36.38 -7.67 -10.38
C VAL A 457 36.93 -7.32 -11.74
N ALA A 458 38.20 -6.90 -11.79
CA ALA A 458 38.89 -6.63 -13.05
C ALA A 458 39.03 -7.90 -13.87
N ASP A 459 38.75 -7.82 -15.17
CA ASP A 459 38.96 -8.90 -16.12
C ASP A 459 40.46 -9.09 -16.34
N ASN A 460 41.02 -10.07 -15.67
CA ASN A 460 42.43 -10.49 -15.84
C ASN A 460 42.54 -12.01 -15.75
N SER A 461 43.76 -12.53 -16.00
CA SER A 461 44.03 -13.96 -15.97
C SER A 461 44.03 -14.57 -14.56
N ASP A 462 44.05 -13.75 -13.52
CA ASP A 462 44.09 -14.18 -12.12
C ASP A 462 42.82 -13.76 -11.37
N LEU A 463 41.69 -14.35 -11.76
CA LEU A 463 40.42 -14.10 -11.10
C LEU A 463 40.41 -14.64 -9.67
N PRO A 464 39.82 -13.90 -8.71
CA PRO A 464 39.69 -14.37 -7.33
C PRO A 464 38.89 -15.66 -7.21
N GLU A 465 39.17 -16.46 -6.20
CA GLU A 465 38.47 -17.73 -5.94
C GLU A 465 36.96 -17.52 -5.61
N TYR A 466 36.61 -16.36 -5.08
CA TYR A 466 35.21 -16.04 -4.73
C TYR A 466 34.31 -15.73 -5.93
N VAL A 467 34.83 -15.73 -7.17
CA VAL A 467 34.01 -15.65 -8.40
C VAL A 467 34.12 -16.92 -9.25
N LYS A 468 34.73 -17.97 -8.73
CA LYS A 468 34.91 -19.25 -9.40
C LYS A 468 33.96 -20.30 -8.84
N PHE A 469 33.26 -20.99 -9.73
CA PHE A 469 32.34 -22.07 -9.42
C PHE A 469 32.89 -23.38 -9.94
N ALA A 470 33.18 -24.32 -9.06
CA ALA A 470 33.64 -25.65 -9.45
C ALA A 470 32.49 -26.65 -9.47
N SER A 471 32.39 -27.48 -10.51
CA SER A 471 31.41 -28.56 -10.58
C SER A 471 31.77 -29.68 -9.58
N THR A 472 30.74 -30.23 -8.89
CA THR A 472 30.88 -31.42 -8.04
C THR A 472 31.19 -32.66 -8.88
N ASP A 473 31.48 -33.79 -8.24
CA ASP A 473 31.77 -35.05 -8.94
C ASP A 473 30.56 -35.49 -9.81
N GLU A 474 29.36 -35.10 -9.45
CA GLU A 474 28.12 -35.30 -10.24
C GLU A 474 27.91 -34.24 -11.32
N GLY A 475 28.84 -33.31 -11.48
CA GLY A 475 28.77 -32.23 -12.46
C GLY A 475 27.83 -31.08 -12.10
N LYS A 476 27.50 -30.91 -10.82
CA LYS A 476 26.50 -29.89 -10.37
C LYS A 476 27.16 -28.62 -9.88
N ILE A 477 26.55 -27.50 -10.26
CA ILE A 477 26.76 -26.15 -9.68
C ILE A 477 25.40 -25.54 -9.41
N ALA A 478 25.21 -24.95 -8.24
CA ALA A 478 23.99 -24.20 -7.87
C ALA A 478 24.37 -22.79 -7.40
N VAL A 479 23.67 -21.79 -7.92
CA VAL A 479 23.90 -20.37 -7.62
C VAL A 479 22.56 -19.73 -7.28
N LYS A 480 22.39 -19.29 -6.03
CA LYS A 480 21.18 -18.63 -5.54
C LYS A 480 21.31 -17.12 -5.62
N GLY A 481 20.17 -16.44 -5.62
CA GLY A 481 20.10 -15.01 -5.43
C GLY A 481 20.25 -14.20 -6.71
N LEU A 482 19.96 -14.78 -7.86
CA LEU A 482 20.01 -14.10 -9.15
C LEU A 482 18.75 -13.30 -9.42
N ASP A 483 18.90 -12.13 -10.04
CA ASP A 483 17.83 -11.30 -10.59
C ASP A 483 17.34 -11.83 -11.95
N ALA A 484 16.18 -11.37 -12.43
CA ALA A 484 15.85 -11.47 -13.84
C ALA A 484 16.86 -10.62 -14.65
N GLY A 485 17.31 -11.13 -15.78
CA GLY A 485 18.33 -10.44 -16.58
C GLY A 485 19.16 -11.38 -17.41
N THR A 486 20.22 -10.83 -18.03
CA THR A 486 21.11 -11.56 -18.92
C THR A 486 22.39 -11.97 -18.22
N TYR A 487 22.72 -13.24 -18.33
CA TYR A 487 23.91 -13.85 -17.71
C TYR A 487 24.79 -14.53 -18.76
N THR A 488 26.10 -14.39 -18.60
CA THR A 488 27.10 -15.12 -19.38
C THR A 488 27.85 -16.08 -18.50
N VAL A 489 27.79 -17.36 -18.80
CA VAL A 489 28.50 -18.45 -18.15
C VAL A 489 29.73 -18.77 -18.97
N THR A 490 30.92 -18.73 -18.37
CA THR A 490 32.21 -19.02 -19.05
C THR A 490 32.92 -20.12 -18.31
N GLU A 491 33.21 -21.23 -18.99
CA GLU A 491 34.10 -22.28 -18.47
C GLU A 491 35.54 -21.82 -18.63
N ILE A 492 36.23 -21.62 -17.51
CA ILE A 492 37.66 -21.17 -17.48
C ILE A 492 38.64 -22.32 -17.30
N LYS A 493 38.14 -23.50 -16.91
CA LYS A 493 38.96 -24.72 -16.76
C LYS A 493 38.08 -25.94 -17.04
N ALA A 494 38.55 -26.80 -17.95
CA ALA A 494 37.91 -28.09 -18.22
C ALA A 494 38.06 -29.07 -17.03
N PRO A 495 37.21 -30.12 -16.93
CA PRO A 495 37.25 -31.12 -15.85
C PRO A 495 38.64 -31.78 -15.70
N ASN A 496 39.28 -32.10 -16.80
CA ASN A 496 40.64 -32.65 -16.87
C ASN A 496 41.22 -32.53 -18.30
N ASP A 497 42.45 -32.94 -18.51
CA ASP A 497 43.18 -32.83 -19.78
C ASP A 497 42.58 -33.61 -20.97
N LYS A 498 41.58 -34.42 -20.71
CA LYS A 498 40.86 -35.18 -21.77
C LYS A 498 39.74 -34.41 -22.42
N TYR A 499 39.36 -33.23 -21.88
CA TYR A 499 38.27 -32.42 -22.37
C TYR A 499 38.75 -31.06 -22.83
N THR A 500 38.00 -30.46 -23.76
CA THR A 500 38.14 -29.05 -24.14
C THR A 500 37.17 -28.21 -23.35
N VAL A 501 37.51 -26.97 -23.02
CA VAL A 501 36.58 -26.02 -22.41
C VAL A 501 35.43 -25.73 -23.36
N ALA A 502 34.20 -25.61 -22.82
CA ALA A 502 33.03 -25.16 -23.58
C ALA A 502 33.16 -23.67 -23.92
N ASN A 503 32.62 -23.28 -25.06
CA ASN A 503 32.49 -21.85 -25.39
C ASN A 503 31.57 -21.15 -24.38
N PRO A 504 31.81 -19.85 -24.09
CA PRO A 504 30.89 -19.07 -23.24
C PRO A 504 29.47 -19.20 -23.72
N PHE A 505 28.51 -19.23 -22.79
CA PHE A 505 27.08 -19.33 -23.07
C PHE A 505 26.33 -18.18 -22.42
N THR A 506 25.51 -17.47 -23.19
CA THR A 506 24.70 -16.34 -22.72
C THR A 506 23.22 -16.66 -22.78
N PHE A 507 22.50 -16.38 -21.70
CA PHE A 507 21.05 -16.59 -21.60
C PHE A 507 20.40 -15.46 -20.81
N THR A 508 19.07 -15.33 -20.96
CA THR A 508 18.26 -14.35 -20.25
C THR A 508 17.19 -15.05 -19.42
N ILE A 509 17.05 -14.62 -18.17
CA ILE A 509 15.93 -14.98 -17.27
C ILE A 509 14.91 -13.85 -17.35
N GLU A 510 13.67 -14.19 -17.66
CA GLU A 510 12.53 -13.26 -17.62
C GLU A 510 11.49 -13.77 -16.64
N ALA A 511 11.00 -12.90 -15.77
CA ALA A 511 9.97 -13.19 -14.79
C ALA A 511 8.65 -12.51 -15.17
N LYS A 512 7.54 -13.23 -15.05
CA LYS A 512 6.19 -12.68 -15.19
C LYS A 512 5.41 -12.94 -13.91
N TYR A 513 4.76 -11.91 -13.40
CA TYR A 513 3.96 -11.96 -12.18
C TYR A 513 2.47 -11.98 -12.50
N LYS A 514 1.67 -12.55 -11.60
CA LYS A 514 0.21 -12.54 -11.72
C LYS A 514 -0.33 -11.13 -11.51
N ASP A 515 -1.33 -10.77 -12.29
CA ASP A 515 -2.06 -9.53 -12.06
C ASP A 515 -2.73 -9.56 -10.68
N ASN A 516 -2.57 -8.48 -9.91
CA ASN A 516 -3.17 -8.29 -8.58
C ASN A 516 -2.76 -9.30 -7.48
N ALA A 517 -1.71 -10.09 -7.70
CA ALA A 517 -1.14 -10.98 -6.69
C ALA A 517 0.39 -10.90 -6.68
N ALA A 518 0.97 -10.83 -5.49
CA ALA A 518 2.42 -10.91 -5.34
C ALA A 518 2.87 -12.38 -5.49
N GLU A 519 2.74 -12.92 -6.70
CA GLU A 519 3.06 -14.30 -7.04
C GLU A 519 3.67 -14.39 -8.43
N LEU A 520 4.71 -15.20 -8.55
CA LEU A 520 5.36 -15.50 -9.82
C LEU A 520 4.47 -16.42 -10.66
N GLU A 521 4.09 -15.97 -11.86
CA GLU A 521 3.28 -16.73 -12.81
C GLU A 521 4.13 -17.63 -13.70
N LYS A 522 5.25 -17.07 -14.22
CA LYS A 522 6.11 -17.75 -15.19
C LYS A 522 7.55 -17.29 -15.09
N ILE A 523 8.48 -18.20 -15.28
CA ILE A 523 9.88 -17.93 -15.58
C ILE A 523 10.14 -18.40 -17.03
N THR A 524 10.70 -17.53 -17.86
CA THR A 524 11.15 -17.88 -19.21
C THR A 524 12.68 -17.78 -19.23
N VAL A 525 13.32 -18.80 -19.81
CA VAL A 525 14.77 -18.82 -20.02
C VAL A 525 15.02 -18.93 -21.51
N SER A 526 15.79 -18.01 -22.05
CA SER A 526 16.09 -17.96 -23.48
C SER A 526 17.59 -17.82 -23.70
N PRO A 527 18.20 -18.60 -24.64
CA PRO A 527 19.57 -18.40 -25.04
C PRO A 527 19.72 -17.10 -25.83
N SER A 528 20.94 -16.58 -25.93
CA SER A 528 21.23 -15.51 -26.90
C SER A 528 21.09 -16.04 -28.32
N GLN A 529 20.84 -15.14 -29.31
CA GLN A 529 20.70 -15.51 -30.72
C GLN A 529 21.91 -16.31 -31.25
N ASN A 530 23.10 -16.05 -30.75
CA ASN A 530 24.32 -16.79 -31.14
C ASN A 530 24.38 -18.20 -30.57
N ASP A 531 23.60 -18.49 -29.54
CA ASP A 531 23.64 -19.74 -28.77
C ASP A 531 22.44 -20.66 -29.06
N GLU A 532 21.44 -20.22 -29.85
CA GLU A 532 20.18 -20.95 -30.09
C GLU A 532 20.34 -22.35 -30.72
N ARG A 533 21.46 -22.61 -31.39
CA ARG A 533 21.70 -23.86 -32.14
C ARG A 533 22.91 -24.63 -31.68
N ARG A 534 23.32 -24.45 -30.46
CA ARG A 534 24.48 -25.18 -29.92
C ARG A 534 24.11 -26.62 -29.58
N SER A 535 24.96 -27.57 -29.98
CA SER A 535 24.80 -28.99 -29.64
C SER A 535 25.33 -29.36 -28.25
N ASP A 536 26.16 -28.49 -27.67
CA ASP A 536 26.84 -28.67 -26.38
C ASP A 536 26.13 -27.99 -25.20
N VAL A 537 24.95 -27.35 -25.42
CA VAL A 537 24.16 -26.70 -24.38
C VAL A 537 22.69 -27.08 -24.53
N ALA A 538 22.03 -27.39 -23.41
CA ALA A 538 20.59 -27.59 -23.34
C ALA A 538 19.99 -26.79 -22.17
N LEU A 539 18.82 -26.17 -22.38
CA LEU A 539 18.03 -25.51 -21.33
C LEU A 539 17.02 -26.51 -20.77
N GLY A 540 17.23 -26.96 -19.55
CA GLY A 540 16.37 -27.91 -18.86
C GLY A 540 17.04 -29.23 -18.52
N THR A 541 16.23 -30.22 -18.13
CA THR A 541 16.66 -31.59 -17.80
C THR A 541 16.88 -32.38 -19.09
N LEU A 542 18.01 -33.09 -19.18
CA LEU A 542 18.35 -33.89 -20.33
C LEU A 542 17.34 -35.01 -20.61
N ASN A 543 17.14 -35.30 -21.89
CA ASN A 543 16.29 -36.41 -22.36
C ASN A 543 16.93 -37.80 -22.18
N ASN A 544 18.20 -37.87 -21.77
CA ASN A 544 19.01 -39.11 -21.66
C ASN A 544 18.98 -39.94 -22.95
N THR A 545 19.39 -39.34 -24.06
CA THR A 545 19.58 -40.00 -25.35
C THR A 545 21.08 -40.02 -25.68
N PRO A 546 21.90 -40.80 -24.96
CA PRO A 546 23.35 -40.79 -25.12
C PRO A 546 23.75 -41.27 -26.51
N GLY A 547 24.77 -40.62 -27.09
CA GLY A 547 25.44 -41.12 -28.27
C GLY A 547 25.27 -40.32 -29.56
N ASP A 548 24.40 -39.31 -29.60
CA ASP A 548 24.27 -38.44 -30.77
C ASP A 548 25.13 -37.16 -30.71
N ASN A 549 25.86 -36.94 -29.61
CA ASN A 549 26.67 -35.75 -29.32
C ASN A 549 25.87 -34.41 -29.39
N THR A 550 24.56 -34.46 -29.24
CA THR A 550 23.68 -33.29 -29.15
C THR A 550 22.91 -33.35 -27.85
N LEU A 551 23.15 -32.38 -26.96
CA LEU A 551 22.39 -32.27 -25.73
C LEU A 551 20.97 -31.77 -26.04
N THR A 552 19.98 -32.54 -25.65
CA THR A 552 18.56 -32.17 -25.78
C THR A 552 17.87 -32.24 -24.43
N ALA A 553 17.00 -31.30 -24.14
CA ALA A 553 16.26 -31.22 -22.90
C ALA A 553 14.81 -31.65 -23.07
N THR A 554 14.20 -32.11 -21.99
CA THR A 554 12.75 -32.33 -21.89
C THR A 554 12.03 -31.00 -21.91
N ASP A 555 11.00 -30.86 -22.71
CA ASP A 555 10.17 -29.67 -22.78
C ASP A 555 9.67 -29.23 -21.38
N ASN A 556 9.65 -27.93 -21.14
CA ASN A 556 9.19 -27.29 -19.91
C ASN A 556 9.99 -27.56 -18.62
N THR A 557 11.24 -28.07 -18.72
CA THR A 557 12.11 -28.29 -17.55
C THR A 557 13.18 -27.21 -17.35
N ALA A 558 13.22 -26.18 -18.22
CA ALA A 558 14.20 -25.11 -18.14
C ALA A 558 14.05 -24.24 -16.89
N ALA A 559 12.82 -24.10 -16.38
CA ALA A 559 12.55 -23.32 -15.19
C ALA A 559 11.39 -23.85 -14.36
N ASN A 560 11.40 -23.57 -13.05
CA ASN A 560 10.35 -23.93 -12.10
C ASN A 560 9.94 -22.72 -11.26
N VAL A 561 8.72 -22.25 -11.39
CA VAL A 561 8.21 -21.08 -10.66
C VAL A 561 8.12 -21.29 -9.14
N GLN A 562 7.90 -22.54 -8.70
CA GLN A 562 7.76 -22.85 -7.28
C GLN A 562 9.10 -22.76 -6.54
N THR A 563 10.15 -23.30 -7.14
CA THR A 563 11.51 -23.31 -6.56
C THR A 563 12.38 -22.15 -7.04
N GLY A 564 11.96 -21.43 -8.10
CA GLY A 564 12.73 -20.36 -8.72
C GLY A 564 13.95 -20.86 -9.48
N GLU A 565 14.03 -22.17 -9.75
CA GLU A 565 15.18 -22.81 -10.41
C GLU A 565 15.16 -22.60 -11.91
N VAL A 566 16.33 -22.30 -12.44
CA VAL A 566 16.68 -22.25 -13.85
C VAL A 566 17.75 -23.31 -14.11
N ASN A 567 17.50 -24.21 -15.04
CA ASN A 567 18.34 -25.38 -15.30
C ASN A 567 19.04 -25.26 -16.66
N ILE A 568 20.36 -25.35 -16.67
CA ILE A 568 21.21 -25.32 -17.86
C ILE A 568 22.15 -26.51 -17.83
N THR A 569 22.30 -27.21 -18.95
CA THR A 569 23.30 -28.28 -19.11
C THR A 569 24.35 -27.86 -20.11
N ILE A 570 25.61 -28.01 -19.74
CA ILE A 570 26.78 -27.68 -20.56
C ILE A 570 27.66 -28.93 -20.74
N GLY A 571 27.86 -29.33 -21.99
CA GLY A 571 28.67 -30.48 -22.36
C GLY A 571 30.10 -30.12 -22.72
N ASN A 572 31.03 -31.01 -22.36
CA ASN A 572 32.40 -30.97 -22.91
C ASN A 572 32.63 -32.19 -23.82
N THR A 573 33.29 -31.93 -24.93
CA THR A 573 33.69 -32.98 -25.85
C THR A 573 35.01 -33.58 -25.40
N LYS A 574 35.05 -34.91 -25.34
CA LYS A 574 36.27 -35.65 -25.02
C LYS A 574 37.22 -35.64 -26.22
N GLN A 575 38.49 -35.28 -25.96
CA GLN A 575 39.54 -35.43 -26.97
C GLN A 575 39.81 -36.89 -27.19
N VAL A 576 39.57 -37.39 -28.37
CA VAL A 576 39.87 -38.77 -28.77
C VAL A 576 41.11 -38.74 -29.62
N GLY A 577 42.23 -39.17 -29.06
CA GLY A 577 43.42 -39.51 -29.83
C GLY A 577 43.18 -40.82 -30.59
N LEU A 578 42.89 -40.76 -31.87
CA LEU A 578 42.82 -41.97 -32.68
C LEU A 578 44.22 -42.58 -32.78
N PRO A 579 44.36 -43.90 -32.52
CA PRO A 579 45.66 -44.56 -32.66
C PRO A 579 46.17 -44.47 -34.09
N LEU A 580 47.32 -43.89 -34.26
CA LEU A 580 48.02 -43.84 -35.55
C LEU A 580 48.63 -45.22 -35.83
N THR A 581 47.94 -46.06 -36.60
CA THR A 581 48.44 -47.34 -37.06
C THR A 581 49.09 -47.15 -38.44
N GLY A 582 50.41 -47.25 -38.49
CA GLY A 582 51.09 -47.34 -39.79
C GLY A 582 52.08 -46.22 -40.18
N LEU A 583 52.24 -45.17 -39.39
CA LEU A 583 53.34 -44.17 -39.53
C LEU A 583 53.88 -43.82 -38.17
N ASN A 584 55.21 -43.57 -38.11
CA ASN A 584 55.88 -43.05 -36.90
C ASN A 584 55.17 -41.77 -36.43
N GLY A 585 54.58 -41.77 -35.22
CA GLY A 585 53.63 -40.76 -34.69
C GLY A 585 54.04 -39.28 -34.86
N VAL A 586 55.32 -38.99 -35.04
CA VAL A 586 55.88 -37.64 -35.26
C VAL A 586 55.52 -37.10 -36.65
N THR A 587 55.46 -37.96 -37.69
CA THR A 587 55.21 -37.51 -39.06
C THR A 587 53.77 -37.17 -39.34
N PHE A 588 52.80 -37.82 -38.65
CA PHE A 588 51.39 -37.55 -38.83
C PHE A 588 50.91 -36.27 -38.12
N THR A 589 51.54 -35.99 -36.95
CA THR A 589 51.25 -34.72 -36.25
C THR A 589 51.70 -33.52 -37.06
N TRP A 590 52.82 -33.62 -37.79
CA TRP A 590 53.26 -32.57 -38.67
C TRP A 590 52.39 -32.45 -39.93
N ILE A 591 51.95 -33.56 -40.48
CA ILE A 591 51.07 -33.55 -41.69
C ILE A 591 49.64 -33.04 -41.32
N ALA A 592 49.06 -33.50 -40.21
CA ALA A 592 47.74 -33.02 -39.74
C ALA A 592 47.81 -31.57 -39.29
N GLY A 593 48.83 -31.18 -38.52
CA GLY A 593 49.04 -29.79 -38.12
C GLY A 593 49.34 -28.87 -39.31
N GLY A 594 50.11 -29.35 -40.30
CA GLY A 594 50.38 -28.63 -41.56
C GLY A 594 49.15 -28.48 -42.42
N ALA A 595 48.30 -29.50 -42.51
CA ALA A 595 47.04 -29.44 -43.28
C ALA A 595 46.04 -28.45 -42.64
N VAL A 596 45.92 -28.45 -41.34
CA VAL A 596 45.06 -27.48 -40.62
C VAL A 596 45.58 -26.05 -40.77
N LEU A 597 46.90 -25.85 -40.74
CA LEU A 597 47.53 -24.55 -41.00
C LEU A 597 47.33 -24.11 -42.44
N CYS A 598 47.49 -25.01 -43.43
CA CYS A 598 47.26 -24.71 -44.85
C CYS A 598 45.77 -24.39 -45.14
N ILE A 599 44.83 -25.11 -44.50
CA ILE A 599 43.40 -24.84 -44.65
C ILE A 599 43.04 -23.49 -43.96
N GLY A 600 43.60 -23.21 -42.80
CA GLY A 600 43.41 -21.94 -42.09
C GLY A 600 43.97 -20.75 -42.88
N VAL A 601 45.17 -20.87 -43.43
CA VAL A 601 45.77 -19.83 -44.30
C VAL A 601 45.03 -19.67 -45.59
N ALA A 602 44.60 -20.77 -46.25
CA ALA A 602 43.78 -20.71 -47.48
C ALA A 602 42.41 -20.04 -47.20
N HIS A 603 41.79 -20.29 -46.05
CA HIS A 603 40.53 -19.63 -45.66
C HIS A 603 40.76 -18.13 -45.41
N LEU A 604 41.85 -17.76 -44.74
CA LEU A 604 42.23 -16.36 -44.50
C LEU A 604 42.52 -15.59 -45.81
N ILE A 605 43.22 -16.24 -46.75
CA ILE A 605 43.50 -15.66 -48.09
C ILE A 605 42.21 -15.50 -48.88
N ARG A 606 41.29 -16.47 -48.78
CA ARG A 606 40.00 -16.42 -49.49
C ARG A 606 39.06 -15.36 -48.90
N SER A 607 39.04 -15.21 -47.58
CA SER A 607 38.24 -14.16 -46.94
C SER A 607 38.79 -12.75 -47.19
N ARG A 608 40.11 -12.57 -47.30
CA ARG A 608 40.73 -11.30 -47.70
C ARG A 608 40.41 -10.95 -49.17
N LYS A 609 40.49 -11.94 -50.08
CA LYS A 609 40.13 -11.72 -51.49
C LYS A 609 38.65 -11.34 -51.66
N GLN A 610 37.74 -11.95 -50.88
CA GLN A 610 36.33 -11.58 -50.90
C GLN A 610 36.06 -10.18 -50.28
N ALA A 611 36.86 -9.75 -49.34
CA ALA A 611 36.77 -8.40 -48.76
C ALA A 611 37.32 -7.34 -49.75
N GLU A 612 38.38 -7.64 -50.52
CA GLU A 612 38.92 -6.73 -51.54
C GLU A 612 38.04 -6.64 -52.80
N GLU A 613 37.25 -7.70 -53.15
CA GLU A 613 36.29 -7.69 -54.22
C GLU A 613 35.00 -6.94 -53.85
N SER A 614 34.65 -6.82 -52.54
CA SER A 614 33.48 -6.05 -52.05
C SER A 614 33.76 -4.56 -51.84
N GLU A 615 35.01 -4.10 -51.96
CA GLU A 615 35.35 -2.67 -51.94
C GLU A 615 35.52 -2.06 -53.36
N GLN A 616 35.30 -2.85 -54.42
CA GLN A 616 35.38 -2.38 -55.82
C GLN A 616 34.03 -2.39 -56.58
N GLU A 617 32.93 -2.69 -55.93
CA GLU A 617 31.56 -2.39 -56.40
C GLU A 617 30.92 -1.32 -55.46
#